data_d0ebabead61bed66932e954afadb84bf
#
_entry.id   d0ebabead61bed66932e954afadb84bf
#
_cell.length_a   1.000
_cell.length_b   1.000
_cell.length_c   1.000
_cell.angle_alpha   90.00
_cell.angle_beta   90.00
_cell.angle_gamma   90.00
#
_symmetry.space_group_name_H-M   'P 1'
#
loop_
_entity.id
_entity.type
_entity.pdbx_description
1 polymer ?
#
loop_
_entity_poly.entity_id
_entity_poly.type
_entity_poly.pdbx_seq_one_letter_code
_entity_poly.pdbx_strand_id
1 'polypeptide(L)'
;MECNLVMRNTGLDEAQAGIKTAGRKINNLRYADHTTLMIESEELKSLLMKEKEESEKVGLKLNIQKTKIRASSPITSWQIDGETVETVSYFIFLGSKTTADGDCSHEIKRHLLLKSKVMTNLDSILKSRDITLPTKVHLVKAMVFP
;
A
#
# COMPACT_ATOMS: atom_id res chain seq x y z
N MET A 1 5.60 14.05 -4.81
CA MET A 1 4.77 13.23 -3.89
C MET A 1 3.91 12.30 -4.72
N GLU A 2 3.96 11.04 -4.44
CA GLU A 2 3.07 10.03 -5.07
C GLU A 2 1.91 9.75 -4.11
N CYS A 3 0.69 9.71 -4.62
CA CYS A 3 -0.49 9.49 -3.79
C CYS A 3 -1.26 8.25 -4.26
N ASN A 4 -1.59 7.36 -3.34
CA ASN A 4 -2.48 6.24 -3.58
C ASN A 4 -3.79 6.48 -2.84
N LEU A 5 -4.89 6.41 -3.56
CA LEU A 5 -6.21 6.73 -3.07
C LEU A 5 -7.05 5.47 -2.94
N VAL A 6 -7.59 5.21 -1.77
CA VAL A 6 -8.47 4.07 -1.50
C VAL A 6 -9.84 4.57 -1.11
N MET A 7 -10.83 4.27 -1.93
CA MET A 7 -12.23 4.53 -1.63
C MET A 7 -12.95 3.21 -1.32
N ARG A 8 -13.61 3.14 -0.18
CA ARG A 8 -14.42 1.99 0.24
C ARG A 8 -15.86 2.46 0.49
N ASN A 9 -16.80 1.86 -0.22
CA ASN A 9 -18.21 2.19 -0.08
C ASN A 9 -18.83 1.28 0.98
N THR A 10 -18.91 1.75 2.21
CA THR A 10 -19.69 1.12 3.28
C THR A 10 -20.66 2.18 3.78
N GLY A 11 -21.91 2.09 3.30
CA GLY A 11 -22.95 2.99 3.80
C GLY A 11 -23.20 2.76 5.27
N LEU A 12 -22.64 3.60 6.13
CA LEU A 12 -23.07 3.88 7.51
C LEU A 12 -22.15 4.89 8.21
N ASP A 13 -22.77 5.94 8.71
CA ASP A 13 -22.31 6.98 9.65
C ASP A 13 -21.28 8.03 9.18
N GLU A 14 -21.81 9.24 9.02
CA GLU A 14 -21.18 10.49 8.57
C GLU A 14 -20.11 11.11 9.50
N ALA A 15 -19.67 10.45 10.55
CA ALA A 15 -18.94 11.17 11.61
C ALA A 15 -17.43 11.03 11.62
N GLN A 16 -16.73 10.45 10.66
CA GLN A 16 -15.26 10.49 10.60
C GLN A 16 -14.68 9.68 9.42
N ALA A 17 -14.08 10.34 8.44
CA ALA A 17 -13.34 9.72 7.33
C ALA A 17 -12.24 8.73 7.81
N GLY A 18 -12.12 7.55 7.19
CA GLY A 18 -11.06 6.56 7.45
C GLY A 18 -11.57 5.12 7.62
N ILE A 19 -10.66 4.16 7.44
CA ILE A 19 -10.93 2.73 7.55
C ILE A 19 -10.61 2.23 8.97
N LYS A 20 -11.52 1.49 9.59
CA LYS A 20 -11.28 0.86 10.91
C LYS A 20 -10.39 -0.38 10.75
N THR A 21 -9.25 -0.39 11.42
CA THR A 21 -8.34 -1.54 11.47
C THR A 21 -7.90 -1.77 12.91
N ALA A 22 -8.11 -2.97 13.43
CA ALA A 22 -7.78 -3.35 14.81
C ALA A 22 -8.28 -2.34 15.86
N GLY A 23 -9.52 -1.85 15.70
CA GLY A 23 -10.15 -0.89 16.63
C GLY A 23 -9.65 0.56 16.49
N ARG A 24 -8.71 0.84 15.59
CA ARG A 24 -8.22 2.19 15.28
C ARG A 24 -8.72 2.62 13.91
N LYS A 25 -9.01 3.90 13.79
CA LYS A 25 -9.40 4.51 12.53
C LYS A 25 -8.17 5.07 11.84
N ILE A 26 -7.92 4.65 10.60
CA ILE A 26 -6.78 5.06 9.78
C ILE A 26 -7.33 5.73 8.53
N ASN A 27 -6.99 6.98 8.28
CA ASN A 27 -7.38 7.71 7.09
C ASN A 27 -6.20 8.01 6.14
N ASN A 28 -4.97 7.92 6.65
CA ASN A 28 -3.78 8.08 5.83
C ASN A 28 -2.64 7.18 6.31
N LEU A 29 -1.78 6.78 5.38
CA LEU A 29 -0.49 6.15 5.63
C LEU A 29 0.56 6.93 4.85
N ARG A 30 1.65 7.32 5.50
CA ARG A 30 2.72 8.11 4.90
C ARG A 30 4.07 7.43 5.08
N TYR A 31 4.87 7.44 4.03
CA TYR A 31 6.25 6.99 4.06
C TYR A 31 7.07 7.82 3.07
N ALA A 32 7.98 8.63 3.58
CA ALA A 32 8.75 9.60 2.81
C ALA A 32 7.81 10.51 1.97
N ASP A 33 7.91 10.47 0.66
CA ASP A 33 7.07 11.21 -0.30
C ASP A 33 5.85 10.41 -0.79
N HIS A 34 5.62 9.21 -0.25
CA HIS A 34 4.46 8.37 -0.58
C HIS A 34 3.36 8.54 0.45
N THR A 35 2.17 8.89 -0.01
CA THR A 35 0.97 9.02 0.83
C THR A 35 -0.13 8.11 0.30
N THR A 36 -0.77 7.36 1.19
CA THR A 36 -1.99 6.61 0.88
C THR A 36 -3.13 7.17 1.71
N LEU A 37 -4.18 7.66 1.05
CA LEU A 37 -5.40 8.13 1.68
C LEU A 37 -6.46 7.03 1.61
N MET A 38 -7.15 6.79 2.73
CA MET A 38 -8.16 5.74 2.88
C MET A 38 -9.45 6.33 3.41
N ILE A 39 -10.52 6.23 2.64
CA ILE A 39 -11.83 6.82 2.99
C ILE A 39 -12.96 5.90 2.58
N GLU A 40 -14.05 5.94 3.33
CA GLU A 40 -15.27 5.16 3.11
C GLU A 40 -16.31 5.89 2.25
N SER A 41 -16.11 7.18 1.91
CA SER A 41 -17.13 8.03 1.25
C SER A 41 -16.55 8.95 0.17
N GLU A 42 -17.43 9.77 -0.42
CA GLU A 42 -17.08 10.76 -1.46
C GLU A 42 -16.18 11.92 -0.97
N GLU A 43 -15.84 11.97 0.29
CA GLU A 43 -14.97 12.99 0.89
C GLU A 43 -13.49 12.88 0.48
N LEU A 44 -13.13 11.83 -0.28
CA LEU A 44 -11.77 11.58 -0.74
C LEU A 44 -11.19 12.78 -1.50
N LYS A 45 -12.02 13.44 -2.31
CA LYS A 45 -11.58 14.60 -3.10
C LYS A 45 -11.22 15.78 -2.20
N SER A 46 -12.05 16.07 -1.21
CA SER A 46 -11.81 17.17 -0.28
C SER A 46 -10.56 16.94 0.57
N LEU A 47 -10.35 15.69 1.02
CA LEU A 47 -9.15 15.33 1.78
C LEU A 47 -7.88 15.42 0.91
N LEU A 48 -7.94 14.95 -0.33
CA LEU A 48 -6.83 15.06 -1.26
C LEU A 48 -6.47 16.51 -1.56
N MET A 49 -7.48 17.36 -1.76
CA MET A 49 -7.24 18.81 -2.01
C MET A 49 -6.57 19.47 -0.80
N LYS A 50 -7.01 19.18 0.43
CA LYS A 50 -6.34 19.65 1.64
C LYS A 50 -4.90 19.14 1.73
N GLU A 51 -4.68 17.87 1.47
CA GLU A 51 -3.35 17.27 1.49
C GLU A 51 -2.42 17.90 0.45
N LYS A 52 -2.94 18.19 -0.75
CA LYS A 52 -2.24 18.90 -1.80
C LYS A 52 -1.84 20.30 -1.34
N GLU A 53 -2.78 21.09 -0.80
CA GLU A 53 -2.51 22.44 -0.30
C GLU A 53 -1.46 22.47 0.80
N GLU A 54 -1.57 21.56 1.78
CA GLU A 54 -0.58 21.46 2.87
C GLU A 54 0.82 21.03 2.35
N SER A 55 0.86 20.12 1.38
CA SER A 55 2.11 19.69 0.77
C SER A 55 2.77 20.79 -0.04
N GLU A 56 2.00 21.60 -0.76
CA GLU A 56 2.52 22.73 -1.54
C GLU A 56 3.12 23.82 -0.64
N LYS A 57 2.61 24.05 0.58
CA LYS A 57 3.18 24.99 1.56
C LYS A 57 4.63 24.61 1.96
N VAL A 58 4.97 23.33 1.93
CA VAL A 58 6.32 22.83 2.22
C VAL A 58 7.13 22.51 0.96
N GLY A 59 6.66 22.96 -0.22
CA GLY A 59 7.37 22.80 -1.50
C GLY A 59 7.20 21.43 -2.16
N LEU A 60 6.32 20.57 -1.67
CA LEU A 60 6.03 19.27 -2.26
C LEU A 60 4.84 19.37 -3.22
N LYS A 61 5.03 18.99 -4.48
CA LYS A 61 3.97 18.95 -5.48
C LYS A 61 3.42 17.54 -5.66
N LEU A 62 2.09 17.44 -5.75
CA LEU A 62 1.42 16.19 -6.09
C LEU A 62 1.76 15.79 -7.54
N ASN A 63 2.21 14.57 -7.74
CA ASN A 63 2.44 14.01 -9.07
C ASN A 63 1.18 13.26 -9.50
N ILE A 64 0.33 13.88 -10.33
CA ILE A 64 -0.96 13.33 -10.76
C ILE A 64 -0.78 12.07 -11.59
N GLN A 65 0.24 12.00 -12.44
CA GLN A 65 0.52 10.82 -13.27
C GLN A 65 0.90 9.58 -12.45
N LYS A 66 1.53 9.78 -11.28
CA LYS A 66 1.86 8.70 -10.34
C LYS A 66 0.79 8.49 -9.26
N THR A 67 -0.22 9.36 -9.23
CA THR A 67 -1.35 9.20 -8.32
C THR A 67 -2.31 8.16 -8.89
N LYS A 68 -2.71 7.22 -8.04
CA LYS A 68 -3.62 6.14 -8.43
C LYS A 68 -4.80 6.09 -7.49
N ILE A 69 -5.98 5.82 -8.03
CA ILE A 69 -7.19 5.64 -7.26
C ILE A 69 -7.68 4.19 -7.34
N ARG A 70 -8.14 3.70 -6.23
CA ARG A 70 -8.80 2.41 -6.15
C ARG A 70 -10.11 2.55 -5.38
N ALA A 71 -11.19 2.07 -5.97
CA ALA A 71 -12.50 2.05 -5.34
C ALA A 71 -13.09 0.64 -5.35
N SER A 72 -13.96 0.34 -4.39
CA SER A 72 -14.73 -0.90 -4.33
C SER A 72 -15.94 -0.88 -5.28
N SER A 73 -16.39 0.30 -5.70
CA SER A 73 -17.42 0.50 -6.74
C SER A 73 -16.79 1.07 -8.02
N PRO A 74 -17.37 0.79 -9.19
CA PRO A 74 -16.86 1.33 -10.45
C PRO A 74 -16.93 2.86 -10.46
N ILE A 75 -15.77 3.50 -10.64
CA ILE A 75 -15.65 4.94 -10.84
C ILE A 75 -15.48 5.17 -12.35
N THR A 76 -16.33 5.99 -12.93
CA THR A 76 -16.32 6.28 -14.38
C THR A 76 -15.15 7.17 -14.79
N SER A 77 -14.80 8.16 -14.01
CA SER A 77 -13.59 8.97 -14.19
C SER A 77 -13.32 9.84 -12.95
N TRP A 78 -12.07 10.05 -12.64
CA TRP A 78 -11.67 10.94 -11.57
C TRP A 78 -10.61 11.92 -12.06
N GLN A 79 -10.82 13.21 -11.82
CA GLN A 79 -9.94 14.27 -12.29
C GLN A 79 -9.45 15.14 -11.14
N ILE A 80 -8.17 15.49 -11.21
CA ILE A 80 -7.50 16.45 -10.34
C ILE A 80 -6.89 17.51 -11.25
N ASP A 81 -7.25 18.77 -11.05
CA ASP A 81 -6.77 19.91 -11.87
C ASP A 81 -6.95 19.71 -13.40
N GLY A 82 -8.01 19.02 -13.80
CA GLY A 82 -8.28 18.71 -15.21
C GLY A 82 -7.52 17.50 -15.77
N GLU A 83 -6.61 16.89 -15.02
CA GLU A 83 -5.93 15.65 -15.40
C GLU A 83 -6.66 14.42 -14.84
N THR A 84 -6.76 13.39 -15.65
CA THR A 84 -7.43 12.14 -15.24
C THR A 84 -6.49 11.28 -14.39
N VAL A 85 -6.98 10.85 -13.24
CA VAL A 85 -6.25 9.93 -12.34
C VAL A 85 -6.49 8.49 -12.78
N GLU A 86 -5.43 7.70 -12.82
CA GLU A 86 -5.48 6.28 -13.17
C GLU A 86 -6.27 5.48 -12.11
N THR A 87 -7.30 4.75 -12.55
CA THR A 87 -8.04 3.82 -11.70
C THR A 87 -7.42 2.43 -11.81
N VAL A 88 -7.07 1.84 -10.68
CA VAL A 88 -6.39 0.53 -10.62
C VAL A 88 -7.16 -0.46 -9.76
N SER A 89 -7.05 -1.75 -10.09
CA SER A 89 -7.64 -2.83 -9.29
C SER A 89 -6.82 -3.14 -8.02
N TYR A 90 -5.55 -2.83 -8.04
CA TYR A 90 -4.63 -2.97 -6.90
C TYR A 90 -3.47 -1.99 -7.03
N PHE A 91 -2.82 -1.71 -5.93
CA PHE A 91 -1.52 -1.05 -5.91
C PHE A 91 -0.60 -1.69 -4.86
N ILE A 92 0.70 -1.43 -4.98
CA ILE A 92 1.70 -1.90 -4.02
C ILE A 92 2.14 -0.72 -3.18
N PHE A 93 1.96 -0.82 -1.86
CA PHE A 93 2.42 0.17 -0.88
C PHE A 93 3.40 -0.50 0.08
N LEU A 94 4.63 0.00 0.15
CA LEU A 94 5.71 -0.55 0.99
C LEU A 94 5.90 -2.07 0.81
N GLY A 95 5.81 -2.53 -0.43
CA GLY A 95 5.96 -3.95 -0.72
C GLY A 95 4.71 -4.81 -0.50
N SER A 96 3.64 -4.26 0.07
CA SER A 96 2.37 -4.96 0.27
C SER A 96 1.36 -4.65 -0.83
N LYS A 97 0.76 -5.71 -1.40
CA LYS A 97 -0.29 -5.59 -2.41
C LYS A 97 -1.64 -5.33 -1.74
N THR A 98 -2.27 -4.21 -2.09
CA THR A 98 -3.57 -3.80 -1.57
C THR A 98 -4.64 -3.97 -2.66
N THR A 99 -5.68 -4.76 -2.38
CA THR A 99 -6.81 -5.07 -3.28
C THR A 99 -8.11 -4.43 -2.79
N ALA A 100 -9.12 -4.25 -3.67
CA ALA A 100 -10.39 -3.58 -3.35
C ALA A 100 -11.27 -4.38 -2.38
N ASP A 101 -11.26 -5.70 -2.51
CA ASP A 101 -12.07 -6.63 -1.73
C ASP A 101 -11.56 -6.84 -0.29
N GLY A 102 -10.33 -6.35 0.00
CA GLY A 102 -9.67 -6.58 1.28
C GLY A 102 -9.18 -8.01 1.47
N ASP A 103 -9.23 -8.85 0.43
CA ASP A 103 -8.70 -10.21 0.49
C ASP A 103 -7.17 -10.20 0.50
N CYS A 104 -6.59 -10.62 1.61
CA CYS A 104 -5.15 -10.74 1.78
C CYS A 104 -4.57 -12.07 1.25
N SER A 105 -5.40 -12.99 0.75
CA SER A 105 -4.95 -14.33 0.28
C SER A 105 -3.90 -14.24 -0.80
N HIS A 106 -4.07 -13.32 -1.75
CA HIS A 106 -3.09 -13.07 -2.80
C HIS A 106 -1.77 -12.54 -2.27
N GLU A 107 -1.81 -11.65 -1.29
CA GLU A 107 -0.62 -11.10 -0.66
C GLU A 107 0.12 -12.16 0.16
N ILE A 108 -0.59 -12.98 0.92
CA ILE A 108 0.00 -14.12 1.65
C ILE A 108 0.70 -15.08 0.68
N LYS A 109 0.03 -15.47 -0.41
CA LYS A 109 0.62 -16.34 -1.44
C LYS A 109 1.87 -15.71 -2.07
N ARG A 110 1.82 -14.42 -2.39
CA ARG A 110 2.97 -13.69 -2.94
C ARG A 110 4.16 -13.69 -1.97
N HIS A 111 3.94 -13.41 -0.69
CA HIS A 111 4.99 -13.44 0.32
C HIS A 111 5.58 -14.85 0.49
N LEU A 112 4.74 -15.88 0.50
CA LEU A 112 5.21 -17.27 0.56
C LEU A 112 6.09 -17.62 -0.64
N LEU A 113 5.70 -17.22 -1.85
CA LEU A 113 6.50 -17.45 -3.06
C LEU A 113 7.85 -16.71 -3.00
N LEU A 114 7.86 -15.45 -2.55
CA LEU A 114 9.10 -14.69 -2.37
C LEU A 114 10.03 -15.36 -1.36
N LYS A 115 9.51 -15.78 -0.22
CA LYS A 115 10.28 -16.49 0.82
C LYS A 115 10.80 -17.84 0.31
N SER A 116 9.98 -18.58 -0.43
CA SER A 116 10.41 -19.84 -1.08
C SER A 116 11.56 -19.60 -2.08
N LYS A 117 11.47 -18.54 -2.89
CA LYS A 117 12.55 -18.16 -3.82
C LYS A 117 13.85 -17.81 -3.08
N VAL A 118 13.77 -17.08 -1.97
CA VAL A 118 14.94 -16.78 -1.14
C VAL A 118 15.56 -18.06 -0.59
N MET A 119 14.75 -19.00 -0.08
CA MET A 119 15.24 -20.29 0.40
C MET A 119 15.95 -21.08 -0.72
N THR A 120 15.39 -21.08 -1.93
CA THR A 120 16.04 -21.74 -3.08
C THR A 120 17.38 -21.09 -3.41
N ASN A 121 17.47 -19.75 -3.36
CA ASN A 121 18.73 -19.05 -3.60
C ASN A 121 19.78 -19.33 -2.52
N LEU A 122 19.36 -19.64 -1.29
CA LEU A 122 20.25 -20.01 -0.19
C LEU A 122 20.66 -21.49 -0.19
N ASP A 123 20.11 -22.31 -1.08
CA ASP A 123 20.29 -23.78 -1.05
C ASP A 123 21.76 -24.20 -1.08
N SER A 124 22.58 -23.58 -1.93
CA SER A 124 24.02 -23.84 -2.00
C SER A 124 24.74 -23.53 -0.68
N ILE A 125 24.38 -22.44 -0.02
CA ILE A 125 24.94 -22.02 1.28
C ILE A 125 24.49 -22.98 2.38
N LEU A 126 23.21 -23.34 2.39
CA LEU A 126 22.62 -24.24 3.38
C LEU A 126 23.19 -25.67 3.28
N LYS A 127 23.55 -26.12 2.07
CA LYS A 127 24.18 -27.42 1.83
C LYS A 127 25.69 -27.44 2.03
N SER A 128 26.37 -26.28 2.07
CA SER A 128 27.81 -26.19 2.32
C SER A 128 28.18 -26.81 3.67
N ARG A 129 29.26 -27.59 3.70
CA ARG A 129 29.83 -28.14 4.95
C ARG A 129 30.75 -27.15 5.68
N ASP A 130 31.25 -26.16 4.96
CA ASP A 130 32.19 -25.14 5.51
C ASP A 130 31.50 -24.07 6.34
N ILE A 131 30.18 -23.99 6.26
CA ILE A 131 29.39 -23.00 6.99
C ILE A 131 28.74 -23.65 8.21
N THR A 132 28.97 -23.07 9.38
CA THR A 132 28.45 -23.59 10.64
C THR A 132 26.92 -23.48 10.74
N LEU A 133 26.31 -24.40 11.48
CA LEU A 133 24.86 -24.40 11.69
C LEU A 133 24.33 -23.07 12.28
N PRO A 134 24.96 -22.44 13.30
CA PRO A 134 24.52 -21.14 13.79
C PRO A 134 24.47 -20.04 12.72
N THR A 135 25.49 -20.00 11.85
CA THR A 135 25.55 -19.04 10.73
C THR A 135 24.41 -19.28 9.74
N LYS A 136 24.12 -20.53 9.38
CA LYS A 136 22.99 -20.89 8.52
C LYS A 136 21.64 -20.44 9.12
N VAL A 137 21.43 -20.70 10.40
CA VAL A 137 20.21 -20.28 11.12
C VAL A 137 20.09 -18.77 11.14
N HIS A 138 21.18 -18.04 11.37
CA HIS A 138 21.18 -16.58 11.34
C HIS A 138 20.80 -16.03 9.97
N LEU A 139 21.37 -16.58 8.89
CA LEU A 139 21.03 -16.20 7.51
C LEU A 139 19.56 -16.43 7.19
N VAL A 140 19.01 -17.58 7.55
CA VAL A 140 17.59 -17.89 7.32
C VAL A 140 16.70 -16.92 8.11
N LYS A 141 17.02 -16.65 9.39
CA LYS A 141 16.27 -15.67 10.19
C LYS A 141 16.29 -14.28 9.57
N ALA A 142 17.45 -13.80 9.13
CA ALA A 142 17.59 -12.46 8.57
C ALA A 142 16.93 -12.30 7.19
N MET A 143 16.96 -13.31 6.35
CA MET A 143 16.51 -13.21 4.95
C MET A 143 15.09 -13.74 4.68
N VAL A 144 14.62 -14.69 5.48
CA VAL A 144 13.30 -15.32 5.29
C VAL A 144 12.28 -14.80 6.31
N PHE A 145 12.74 -14.42 7.51
CA PHE A 145 11.89 -13.94 8.60
C PHE A 145 12.39 -12.57 9.13
N PRO A 146 12.46 -11.55 8.27
CA PRO A 146 12.82 -10.20 8.70
C PRO A 146 11.75 -9.58 9.60
#